data_7ece03796955698837b4e284c2f786ca
#
_entry.id   7ece03796955698837b4e284c2f786ca
#
_cell.length_a   1.000
_cell.length_b   1.000
_cell.length_c   1.000
_cell.angle_alpha   90.00
_cell.angle_beta   90.00
_cell.angle_gamma   90.00
#
_symmetry.space_group_name_H-M   'P 1'
#
loop_
_entity.id
_entity.type
_entity.pdbx_description
1 polymer ?
#
loop_
_entity_poly.entity_id
_entity_poly.type
_entity_poly.pdbx_seq_one_letter_code
_entity_poly.pdbx_strand_id
1 'polypeptide(L)'
;MGSNKGLQNEALIAEYLNGKKYSEINANLQTLIRDIFGAEKECSFIQSGVMDGPYKPDIYIRYKGQTRFLSIKHGRTNEVHHENIKKIILFLRKYGVSKETQKTILLYQYGDGTLNGTGKKRLDNMEVRMWLNKELQRANDELNDNLELINAFSERALFQGIDETADHVDYIYFGSPEYGKVVSKKQVMKYIDTKSWHFMQCLHIGPIFLKPHARYANREIITPEFRERVDCSWPNLADNLDYIAKRFTF
;
A
#
# COMPACT_ATOMS: atom_id res chain seq x y z
N MET A 1 4.36 24.84 2.29
CA MET A 1 4.64 23.55 2.96
C MET A 1 3.30 22.91 3.28
N GLY A 2 2.89 21.91 2.52
CA GLY A 2 1.67 21.14 2.82
C GLY A 2 1.94 20.33 4.08
N SER A 3 1.20 20.62 5.16
CA SER A 3 1.25 19.78 6.34
C SER A 3 0.88 18.37 5.93
N ASN A 4 1.72 17.40 6.29
CA ASN A 4 1.48 16.00 5.94
C ASN A 4 0.32 15.49 6.81
N LYS A 5 -0.91 15.71 6.33
CA LYS A 5 -2.16 15.36 7.05
C LYS A 5 -2.21 13.87 7.45
N GLY A 6 -1.49 13.01 6.71
CA GLY A 6 -1.35 11.60 7.06
C GLY A 6 -0.61 11.42 8.38
N LEU A 7 0.62 11.94 8.48
CA LEU A 7 1.43 11.87 9.70
C LEU A 7 0.74 12.48 10.91
N GLN A 8 0.00 13.58 10.72
CA GLN A 8 -0.80 14.19 11.80
C GLN A 8 -1.91 13.25 12.27
N ASN A 9 -2.60 12.57 11.37
CA ASN A 9 -3.67 11.63 11.72
C ASN A 9 -3.13 10.40 12.45
N GLU A 10 -1.97 9.88 12.05
CA GLU A 10 -1.28 8.78 12.72
C GLU A 10 -0.92 9.17 14.16
N ALA A 11 -0.31 10.34 14.36
CA ALA A 11 0.04 10.87 15.67
C ALA A 11 -1.21 11.07 16.55
N LEU A 12 -2.29 11.64 16.00
CA LEU A 12 -3.54 11.84 16.72
C LEU A 12 -4.16 10.52 17.19
N ILE A 13 -4.24 9.49 16.33
CA ILE A 13 -4.78 8.20 16.72
C ILE A 13 -3.95 7.57 17.84
N ALA A 14 -2.62 7.62 17.72
CA ALA A 14 -1.73 7.12 18.75
C ALA A 14 -1.91 7.87 20.08
N GLU A 15 -1.98 9.20 20.05
CA GLU A 15 -2.18 10.05 21.24
C GLU A 15 -3.52 9.79 21.92
N TYR A 16 -4.62 9.69 21.17
CA TYR A 16 -5.96 9.42 21.72
C TYR A 16 -6.08 8.06 22.41
N LEU A 17 -5.24 7.09 22.05
CA LEU A 17 -5.21 5.76 22.65
C LEU A 17 -4.22 5.68 23.83
N ASN A 18 -3.08 6.37 23.75
CA ASN A 18 -1.97 6.15 24.66
C ASN A 18 -2.31 6.56 26.12
N GLY A 19 -2.05 5.65 27.06
CA GLY A 19 -2.29 5.86 28.48
C GLY A 19 -3.76 5.86 28.90
N LYS A 20 -4.69 5.50 27.98
CA LYS A 20 -6.13 5.45 28.26
C LYS A 20 -6.58 4.03 28.58
N LYS A 21 -7.65 3.93 29.37
CA LYS A 21 -8.41 2.68 29.48
C LYS A 21 -9.43 2.56 28.36
N TYR A 22 -9.88 1.36 28.08
CA TYR A 22 -10.93 1.11 27.08
C TYR A 22 -12.18 1.98 27.29
N SER A 23 -12.61 2.17 28.55
CA SER A 23 -13.78 3.00 28.91
C SER A 23 -13.58 4.50 28.73
N GLU A 24 -12.34 4.97 28.57
CA GLU A 24 -12.00 6.40 28.49
C GLU A 24 -11.84 6.89 27.03
N ILE A 25 -11.79 5.98 26.07
CA ILE A 25 -11.73 6.32 24.65
C ILE A 25 -13.13 6.38 24.03
N ASN A 26 -13.26 7.08 22.90
CA ASN A 26 -14.55 7.22 22.21
C ASN A 26 -15.05 5.90 21.59
N ALA A 27 -16.32 5.86 21.22
CA ALA A 27 -16.97 4.65 20.71
C ALA A 27 -16.30 4.07 19.44
N ASN A 28 -15.75 4.92 18.57
CA ASN A 28 -15.04 4.49 17.37
C ASN A 28 -13.75 3.77 17.73
N LEU A 29 -12.94 4.33 18.62
CA LEU A 29 -11.69 3.71 19.08
C LEU A 29 -11.96 2.48 19.97
N GLN A 30 -13.06 2.45 20.72
CA GLN A 30 -13.50 1.23 21.41
C GLN A 30 -13.78 0.11 20.41
N THR A 31 -14.42 0.42 19.29
CA THR A 31 -14.64 -0.55 18.21
C THR A 31 -13.31 -1.03 17.63
N LEU A 32 -12.36 -0.13 17.36
CA LEU A 32 -11.03 -0.48 16.89
C LEU A 32 -10.33 -1.47 17.84
N ILE A 33 -10.29 -1.16 19.14
CA ILE A 33 -9.64 -2.03 20.15
C ILE A 33 -10.34 -3.38 20.27
N ARG A 34 -11.68 -3.39 20.25
CA ARG A 34 -12.46 -4.62 20.28
C ARG A 34 -12.19 -5.52 19.07
N ASP A 35 -12.18 -4.94 17.88
CA ASP A 35 -11.99 -5.69 16.63
C ASP A 35 -10.57 -6.25 16.48
N ILE A 36 -9.57 -5.58 17.07
CA ILE A 36 -8.16 -6.03 17.04
C ILE A 36 -7.83 -7.04 18.15
N PHE A 37 -8.35 -6.84 19.36
CA PHE A 37 -7.94 -7.60 20.55
C PHE A 37 -9.06 -8.48 21.13
N GLY A 38 -10.27 -8.42 20.55
CA GLY A 38 -11.44 -9.12 21.11
C GLY A 38 -11.84 -8.58 22.50
N ALA A 39 -11.50 -7.33 22.82
CA ALA A 39 -11.65 -6.79 24.16
C ALA A 39 -13.02 -6.19 24.41
N GLU A 40 -13.64 -6.55 25.51
CA GLU A 40 -14.77 -5.86 26.09
C GLU A 40 -14.48 -5.55 27.57
N LYS A 41 -14.72 -4.30 27.95
CA LYS A 41 -14.84 -3.83 29.36
C LYS A 41 -13.64 -4.11 30.30
N GLU A 42 -12.41 -3.95 29.90
CA GLU A 42 -11.28 -4.12 30.81
C GLU A 42 -10.64 -2.82 31.29
N CYS A 43 -10.03 -2.93 32.50
CA CYS A 43 -9.34 -1.82 33.18
C CYS A 43 -7.88 -1.63 32.71
N SER A 44 -7.39 -2.42 31.77
CA SER A 44 -6.01 -2.32 31.29
C SER A 44 -5.77 -1.03 30.52
N PHE A 45 -4.60 -0.44 30.70
CA PHE A 45 -4.18 0.72 29.93
C PHE A 45 -3.74 0.30 28.53
N ILE A 46 -4.10 1.12 27.55
CA ILE A 46 -3.64 0.99 26.17
C ILE A 46 -2.32 1.76 26.07
N GLN A 47 -1.32 1.15 25.45
CA GLN A 47 -0.08 1.80 25.02
C GLN A 47 -0.08 1.90 23.51
N SER A 48 0.25 3.05 22.96
CA SER A 48 0.35 3.25 21.53
C SER A 48 1.39 4.31 21.21
N GLY A 49 1.93 4.25 20.00
CA GLY A 49 2.89 5.21 19.52
C GLY A 49 3.07 5.13 18.01
N VAL A 50 3.61 6.20 17.45
CA VAL A 50 4.00 6.26 16.03
C VAL A 50 5.27 5.44 15.86
N MET A 51 5.38 4.75 14.73
CA MET A 51 6.59 4.04 14.34
C MET A 51 7.53 5.00 13.60
N ASP A 52 8.72 5.23 14.17
CA ASP A 52 9.73 6.08 13.56
C ASP A 52 10.65 5.26 12.65
N GLY A 53 10.86 5.74 11.42
CA GLY A 53 11.80 5.13 10.48
C GLY A 53 11.14 4.54 9.22
N PRO A 54 11.88 3.77 8.41
CA PRO A 54 11.41 3.24 7.13
C PRO A 54 10.55 1.98 7.27
N TYR A 55 9.89 1.82 8.42
CA TYR A 55 9.03 0.67 8.71
C TYR A 55 7.71 0.75 7.94
N LYS A 56 7.09 -0.40 7.72
CA LYS A 56 5.78 -0.47 7.06
C LYS A 56 4.62 -0.07 7.97
N PRO A 57 4.59 -0.46 9.25
CA PRO A 57 3.59 0.02 10.20
C PRO A 57 3.71 1.52 10.44
N ASP A 58 2.57 2.20 10.52
CA ASP A 58 2.49 3.63 10.86
C ASP A 58 2.41 3.83 12.37
N ILE A 59 1.69 2.94 13.09
CA ILE A 59 1.58 2.95 14.57
C ILE A 59 1.61 1.52 15.13
N TYR A 60 1.96 1.41 16.42
CA TYR A 60 1.71 0.21 17.21
C TYR A 60 0.65 0.47 18.28
N ILE A 61 -0.08 -0.57 18.64
CA ILE A 61 -0.99 -0.59 19.79
C ILE A 61 -0.66 -1.82 20.63
N ARG A 62 -0.39 -1.60 21.93
CA ARG A 62 -0.18 -2.68 22.89
C ARG A 62 -1.32 -2.67 23.91
N TYR A 63 -1.98 -3.81 24.04
CA TYR A 63 -3.08 -3.99 24.98
C TYR A 63 -3.11 -5.44 25.48
N LYS A 64 -3.32 -5.66 26.78
CA LYS A 64 -3.34 -6.99 27.40
C LYS A 64 -2.09 -7.85 27.10
N GLY A 65 -0.92 -7.24 27.07
CA GLY A 65 0.33 -7.94 26.75
C GLY A 65 0.54 -8.31 25.29
N GLN A 66 -0.42 -8.01 24.41
CA GLN A 66 -0.29 -8.22 22.98
C GLN A 66 0.04 -6.89 22.27
N THR A 67 0.92 -6.95 21.29
CA THR A 67 1.21 -5.82 20.40
C THR A 67 0.64 -6.08 19.03
N ARG A 68 0.05 -5.07 18.40
CA ARG A 68 -0.45 -5.07 17.02
C ARG A 68 0.08 -3.86 16.27
N PHE A 69 0.41 -4.05 15.03
CA PHE A 69 0.95 -3.04 14.14
C PHE A 69 -0.08 -2.64 13.08
N LEU A 70 -0.30 -1.34 12.91
CA LEU A 70 -1.31 -0.81 12.01
C LEU A 70 -0.71 0.09 10.95
N SER A 71 -1.23 -0.05 9.72
CA SER A 71 -1.12 1.00 8.70
C SER A 71 -2.35 1.88 8.74
N ILE A 72 -2.14 3.19 8.83
CA ILE A 72 -3.21 4.19 8.92
C ILE A 72 -3.42 4.83 7.55
N LYS A 73 -4.67 4.84 7.11
CA LYS A 73 -5.07 5.50 5.87
C LYS A 73 -6.18 6.50 6.14
N HIS A 74 -6.13 7.65 5.47
CA HIS A 74 -7.09 8.72 5.70
C HIS A 74 -7.41 9.48 4.42
N GLY A 75 -8.64 9.98 4.31
CA GLY A 75 -9.08 10.83 3.21
C GLY A 75 -9.22 10.07 1.88
N ARG A 76 -8.74 10.66 0.78
CA ARG A 76 -8.83 10.09 -0.58
C ARG A 76 -7.53 9.44 -1.05
N THR A 77 -6.63 9.09 -0.12
CA THR A 77 -5.39 8.44 -0.51
C THR A 77 -5.65 7.05 -1.07
N ASN A 78 -4.99 6.75 -2.17
CA ASN A 78 -4.95 5.40 -2.75
C ASN A 78 -3.52 4.84 -2.73
N GLU A 79 -2.54 5.64 -2.28
CA GLU A 79 -1.16 5.20 -2.18
C GLU A 79 -1.00 4.24 -1.00
N VAL A 80 -0.41 3.09 -1.28
CA VAL A 80 -0.22 2.04 -0.28
C VAL A 80 1.25 1.73 -0.03
N HIS A 81 2.13 1.99 -1.03
CA HIS A 81 3.55 1.70 -0.95
C HIS A 81 4.33 2.51 -1.97
N HIS A 82 5.61 2.69 -1.77
CA HIS A 82 6.53 3.14 -2.81
C HIS A 82 7.84 2.37 -2.73
N GLU A 83 8.46 2.13 -3.88
CA GLU A 83 9.66 1.33 -3.96
C GLU A 83 10.50 1.70 -5.19
N ASN A 84 11.81 1.38 -5.13
CA ASN A 84 12.69 1.50 -6.28
C ASN A 84 12.36 0.43 -7.33
N ILE A 85 12.26 0.81 -8.62
CA ILE A 85 11.95 -0.10 -9.72
C ILE A 85 12.89 -1.30 -9.81
N LYS A 86 14.16 -1.13 -9.50
CA LYS A 86 15.14 -2.23 -9.53
C LYS A 86 14.80 -3.31 -8.51
N LYS A 87 14.30 -2.92 -7.32
CA LYS A 87 13.86 -3.86 -6.30
C LYS A 87 12.59 -4.59 -6.73
N ILE A 88 11.64 -3.88 -7.37
CA ILE A 88 10.45 -4.51 -7.97
C ILE A 88 10.86 -5.54 -9.02
N ILE A 89 11.77 -5.20 -9.94
CA ILE A 89 12.25 -6.15 -10.97
C ILE A 89 12.91 -7.38 -10.33
N LEU A 90 13.71 -7.19 -9.28
CA LEU A 90 14.32 -8.31 -8.56
C LEU A 90 13.25 -9.20 -7.89
N PHE A 91 12.22 -8.60 -7.32
CA PHE A 91 11.09 -9.32 -6.76
C PHE A 91 10.34 -10.12 -7.85
N LEU A 92 10.00 -9.51 -8.98
CA LEU A 92 9.30 -10.17 -10.08
C LEU A 92 10.07 -11.38 -10.65
N ARG A 93 11.41 -11.31 -10.68
CA ARG A 93 12.26 -12.44 -11.10
C ARG A 93 12.10 -13.67 -10.22
N LYS A 94 11.90 -13.50 -8.91
CA LYS A 94 11.67 -14.63 -7.97
C LYS A 94 10.41 -15.41 -8.33
N TYR A 95 9.43 -14.76 -8.99
CA TYR A 95 8.16 -15.35 -9.42
C TYR A 95 8.14 -15.72 -10.91
N GLY A 96 9.30 -15.77 -11.56
CA GLY A 96 9.43 -16.25 -12.93
C GLY A 96 8.89 -15.32 -14.01
N VAL A 97 8.63 -14.05 -13.71
CA VAL A 97 8.16 -13.07 -14.70
C VAL A 97 9.15 -12.94 -15.85
N SER A 98 8.67 -12.99 -17.09
CA SER A 98 9.48 -13.03 -18.30
C SER A 98 10.36 -11.78 -18.47
N LYS A 99 11.45 -11.94 -19.23
CA LYS A 99 12.35 -10.81 -19.55
C LYS A 99 11.64 -9.75 -20.38
N GLU A 100 10.70 -10.14 -21.22
CA GLU A 100 9.88 -9.25 -22.04
C GLU A 100 9.00 -8.35 -21.17
N THR A 101 8.32 -8.93 -20.20
CA THR A 101 7.50 -8.18 -19.24
C THR A 101 8.35 -7.28 -18.36
N GLN A 102 9.51 -7.76 -17.84
CA GLN A 102 10.44 -6.91 -17.11
C GLN A 102 10.93 -5.72 -17.95
N LYS A 103 11.24 -5.94 -19.24
CA LYS A 103 11.62 -4.86 -20.17
C LYS A 103 10.47 -3.85 -20.35
N THR A 104 9.26 -4.33 -20.55
CA THR A 104 8.05 -3.48 -20.68
C THR A 104 7.85 -2.61 -19.44
N ILE A 105 8.00 -3.19 -18.24
CA ILE A 105 7.91 -2.46 -16.97
C ILE A 105 8.96 -1.35 -16.88
N LEU A 106 10.21 -1.62 -17.26
CA LEU A 106 11.28 -0.62 -17.26
C LEU A 106 11.04 0.49 -18.29
N LEU A 107 10.61 0.16 -19.51
CA LEU A 107 10.23 1.16 -20.52
C LEU A 107 9.05 2.00 -20.05
N TYR A 108 8.07 1.38 -19.41
CA TYR A 108 6.95 2.09 -18.78
C TYR A 108 7.40 2.99 -17.64
N GLN A 109 8.29 2.53 -16.76
CA GLN A 109 8.83 3.32 -15.65
C GLN A 109 9.60 4.53 -16.11
N TYR A 110 10.52 4.35 -17.04
CA TYR A 110 11.38 5.45 -17.47
C TYR A 110 10.73 6.35 -18.51
N GLY A 111 9.96 5.81 -19.46
CA GLY A 111 9.24 6.56 -20.49
C GLY A 111 10.15 7.34 -21.44
N ASP A 112 11.43 7.02 -21.52
CA ASP A 112 12.45 7.73 -22.29
C ASP A 112 13.10 6.87 -23.36
N GLY A 113 12.54 5.68 -23.64
CA GLY A 113 13.04 4.71 -24.61
C GLY A 113 14.22 3.87 -24.12
N THR A 114 14.66 4.04 -22.88
CA THR A 114 15.77 3.28 -22.30
C THR A 114 15.30 2.39 -21.15
N LEU A 115 16.13 1.40 -20.78
CA LEU A 115 15.85 0.48 -19.68
C LEU A 115 16.45 0.93 -18.34
N ASN A 116 17.13 2.07 -18.33
CA ASN A 116 17.88 2.57 -17.17
C ASN A 116 17.66 4.06 -16.88
N GLY A 117 16.75 4.71 -17.62
CA GLY A 117 16.41 6.11 -17.39
C GLY A 117 17.45 7.13 -17.85
N THR A 118 18.34 6.76 -18.77
CA THR A 118 19.40 7.65 -19.30
C THR A 118 18.97 8.47 -20.52
N GLY A 119 17.74 8.27 -21.00
CA GLY A 119 17.19 9.02 -22.14
C GLY A 119 16.93 10.48 -21.80
N LYS A 120 17.08 11.37 -22.80
CA LYS A 120 16.96 12.82 -22.61
C LYS A 120 15.54 13.30 -22.43
N LYS A 121 14.58 12.76 -23.21
CA LYS A 121 13.18 13.14 -23.18
C LYS A 121 12.35 12.05 -22.54
N ARG A 122 11.56 12.40 -21.54
CA ARG A 122 10.63 11.49 -20.86
C ARG A 122 9.22 11.80 -21.38
N LEU A 123 8.58 10.78 -21.93
CA LEU A 123 7.18 10.85 -22.36
C LEU A 123 6.25 10.96 -21.15
N ASP A 124 5.10 11.61 -21.31
CA ASP A 124 4.07 11.63 -20.29
C ASP A 124 3.36 10.26 -20.15
N ASN A 125 2.43 10.17 -19.20
CA ASN A 125 1.75 8.89 -18.93
C ASN A 125 0.86 8.44 -20.11
N MET A 126 0.26 9.35 -20.84
CA MET A 126 -0.61 9.03 -21.97
C MET A 126 0.22 8.60 -23.18
N GLU A 127 1.26 9.34 -23.50
CA GLU A 127 2.20 9.03 -24.59
C GLU A 127 2.82 7.64 -24.40
N VAL A 128 3.30 7.30 -23.19
CA VAL A 128 3.89 5.99 -22.92
C VAL A 128 2.87 4.86 -23.04
N ARG A 129 1.63 5.07 -22.57
CA ARG A 129 0.56 4.07 -22.72
C ARG A 129 0.18 3.85 -24.18
N MET A 130 0.12 4.88 -24.96
CA MET A 130 -0.13 4.76 -26.41
C MET A 130 1.01 4.04 -27.10
N TRP A 131 2.25 4.35 -26.76
CA TRP A 131 3.44 3.72 -27.32
C TRP A 131 3.54 2.24 -26.95
N LEU A 132 3.32 1.86 -25.68
CA LEU A 132 3.48 0.50 -25.16
C LEU A 132 2.16 -0.26 -25.03
N ASN A 133 1.09 0.15 -25.69
CA ASN A 133 -0.25 -0.36 -25.45
C ASN A 133 -0.35 -1.91 -25.47
N LYS A 134 0.18 -2.54 -26.53
CA LYS A 134 0.16 -4.01 -26.68
C LYS A 134 1.08 -4.72 -25.68
N GLU A 135 2.24 -4.16 -25.44
CA GLU A 135 3.23 -4.67 -24.50
C GLU A 135 2.71 -4.59 -23.06
N LEU A 136 2.05 -3.49 -22.69
CA LEU A 136 1.42 -3.33 -21.36
C LEU A 136 0.27 -4.32 -21.16
N GLN A 137 -0.53 -4.57 -22.20
CA GLN A 137 -1.58 -5.58 -22.10
C GLN A 137 -0.99 -6.96 -21.83
N ARG A 138 0.00 -7.40 -22.61
CA ARG A 138 0.68 -8.69 -22.42
C ARG A 138 1.34 -8.80 -21.05
N ALA A 139 1.97 -7.69 -20.60
CA ALA A 139 2.58 -7.65 -19.27
C ALA A 139 1.53 -7.78 -18.16
N ASN A 140 0.38 -7.10 -18.29
CA ASN A 140 -0.71 -7.23 -17.33
C ASN A 140 -1.30 -8.64 -17.33
N ASP A 141 -1.48 -9.26 -18.48
CA ASP A 141 -1.98 -10.64 -18.58
C ASP A 141 -1.02 -11.58 -17.83
N GLU A 142 0.29 -11.56 -18.13
CA GLU A 142 1.28 -12.38 -17.44
C GLU A 142 1.32 -12.14 -15.93
N LEU A 143 1.30 -10.88 -15.49
CA LEU A 143 1.39 -10.52 -14.06
C LEU A 143 0.13 -10.94 -13.28
N ASN A 144 -1.03 -10.97 -13.92
CA ASN A 144 -2.31 -11.21 -13.26
C ASN A 144 -2.87 -12.63 -13.48
N ASP A 145 -2.24 -13.43 -14.31
CA ASP A 145 -2.49 -14.89 -14.41
C ASP A 145 -1.76 -15.67 -13.30
N ASN A 146 -0.85 -15.03 -12.56
CA ASN A 146 -0.06 -15.66 -11.50
C ASN A 146 -0.59 -15.24 -10.10
N LEU A 147 -1.46 -16.07 -9.52
CA LEU A 147 -2.07 -15.82 -8.21
C LEU A 147 -1.04 -15.74 -7.07
N GLU A 148 0.03 -16.55 -7.14
CA GLU A 148 1.12 -16.50 -6.15
C GLU A 148 1.83 -15.16 -6.19
N LEU A 149 2.11 -14.63 -7.38
CA LEU A 149 2.69 -13.29 -7.54
C LEU A 149 1.76 -12.20 -7.02
N ILE A 150 0.45 -12.26 -7.36
CA ILE A 150 -0.55 -11.30 -6.89
C ILE A 150 -0.56 -11.25 -5.37
N ASN A 151 -0.61 -12.39 -4.71
CA ASN A 151 -0.64 -12.49 -3.25
C ASN A 151 0.66 -11.96 -2.64
N ALA A 152 1.80 -12.41 -3.12
CA ALA A 152 3.09 -12.01 -2.59
C ALA A 152 3.35 -10.50 -2.78
N PHE A 153 2.98 -9.94 -3.94
CA PHE A 153 3.15 -8.50 -4.18
C PHE A 153 2.15 -7.67 -3.36
N SER A 154 0.91 -8.12 -3.21
CA SER A 154 -0.08 -7.46 -2.37
C SER A 154 0.34 -7.47 -0.90
N GLU A 155 0.83 -8.60 -0.41
CA GLU A 155 1.38 -8.71 0.94
C GLU A 155 2.56 -7.75 1.15
N ARG A 156 3.51 -7.73 0.23
CA ARG A 156 4.64 -6.80 0.24
C ARG A 156 4.18 -5.34 0.27
N ALA A 157 3.26 -4.96 -0.63
CA ALA A 157 2.83 -3.57 -0.76
C ALA A 157 1.96 -3.10 0.40
N LEU A 158 1.15 -3.96 1.00
CA LEU A 158 0.16 -3.58 2.01
C LEU A 158 0.65 -3.81 3.45
N PHE A 159 1.46 -4.85 3.69
CA PHE A 159 1.72 -5.35 5.04
C PHE A 159 3.20 -5.48 5.41
N GLN A 160 4.08 -5.91 4.49
CA GLN A 160 5.48 -6.19 4.83
C GLN A 160 6.42 -5.01 4.58
N GLY A 161 6.23 -4.28 3.47
CA GLY A 161 7.24 -3.34 2.99
C GLY A 161 8.41 -4.06 2.28
N ILE A 162 9.56 -3.38 2.25
CA ILE A 162 10.77 -3.87 1.55
C ILE A 162 11.60 -4.79 2.45
N ASP A 163 11.60 -4.52 3.74
CA ASP A 163 12.37 -5.28 4.73
C ASP A 163 11.50 -6.41 5.29
N GLU A 164 11.82 -7.63 4.88
CA GLU A 164 11.11 -8.84 5.30
C GLU A 164 11.39 -9.21 6.77
N THR A 165 12.38 -8.58 7.42
CA THR A 165 12.78 -8.84 8.82
C THR A 165 12.18 -7.84 9.81
N ALA A 166 11.59 -6.76 9.31
CA ALA A 166 10.97 -5.73 10.13
C ALA A 166 9.56 -6.15 10.63
N ASP A 167 9.03 -5.39 11.58
CA ASP A 167 7.65 -5.55 12.03
C ASP A 167 6.68 -5.36 10.85
N HIS A 168 5.72 -6.27 10.76
CA HIS A 168 4.72 -6.28 9.70
C HIS A 168 3.41 -5.67 10.18
N VAL A 169 2.65 -5.09 9.27
CA VAL A 169 1.30 -4.60 9.51
C VAL A 169 0.34 -5.78 9.75
N ASP A 170 -0.37 -5.77 10.87
CA ASP A 170 -1.43 -6.74 11.19
C ASP A 170 -2.78 -6.30 10.63
N TYR A 171 -3.04 -4.97 10.66
CA TYR A 171 -4.32 -4.36 10.32
C TYR A 171 -4.12 -3.07 9.53
N ILE A 172 -5.06 -2.78 8.64
CA ILE A 172 -5.21 -1.47 8.01
C ILE A 172 -6.39 -0.78 8.68
N TYR A 173 -6.15 0.40 9.25
CA TYR A 173 -7.20 1.28 9.75
C TYR A 173 -7.40 2.44 8.78
N PHE A 174 -8.63 2.63 8.34
CA PHE A 174 -9.00 3.73 7.46
C PHE A 174 -9.94 4.68 8.20
N GLY A 175 -9.47 5.88 8.52
CA GLY A 175 -10.26 6.88 9.23
C GLY A 175 -9.45 7.84 10.09
N SER A 176 -10.15 8.49 11.02
CA SER A 176 -9.65 9.39 12.06
C SER A 176 -9.97 8.84 13.44
N PRO A 177 -9.57 9.51 14.55
CA PRO A 177 -9.99 9.09 15.88
C PRO A 177 -11.52 9.01 16.06
N GLU A 178 -12.30 9.85 15.35
CA GLU A 178 -13.75 9.98 15.52
C GLU A 178 -14.53 8.95 14.69
N TYR A 179 -14.00 8.54 13.56
CA TYR A 179 -14.64 7.58 12.65
C TYR A 179 -13.60 6.77 11.89
N GLY A 180 -13.87 5.51 11.68
CA GLY A 180 -12.99 4.67 10.89
C GLY A 180 -13.42 3.21 10.87
N LYS A 181 -12.67 2.44 10.10
CA LYS A 181 -12.85 1.00 9.98
C LYS A 181 -11.50 0.32 9.99
N VAL A 182 -11.46 -0.85 10.59
CA VAL A 182 -10.28 -1.70 10.63
C VAL A 182 -10.53 -2.97 9.83
N VAL A 183 -9.53 -3.41 9.09
CA VAL A 183 -9.51 -4.70 8.41
C VAL A 183 -8.20 -5.41 8.71
N SER A 184 -8.27 -6.70 8.97
CA SER A 184 -7.08 -7.52 9.18
C SER A 184 -6.40 -7.89 7.87
N LYS A 185 -5.11 -8.20 7.94
CA LYS A 185 -4.35 -8.79 6.83
C LYS A 185 -5.10 -9.99 6.21
N LYS A 186 -5.61 -10.88 7.05
CA LYS A 186 -6.35 -12.08 6.60
C LYS A 186 -7.59 -11.75 5.77
N GLN A 187 -8.38 -10.73 6.19
CA GLN A 187 -9.57 -10.28 5.46
C GLN A 187 -9.19 -9.70 4.09
N VAL A 188 -8.16 -8.84 4.06
CA VAL A 188 -7.70 -8.22 2.82
C VAL A 188 -7.16 -9.25 1.83
N MET A 189 -6.31 -10.17 2.28
CA MET A 189 -5.75 -11.22 1.41
C MET A 189 -6.84 -12.14 0.88
N LYS A 190 -7.80 -12.55 1.73
CA LYS A 190 -8.96 -13.33 1.29
C LYS A 190 -9.80 -12.59 0.22
N TYR A 191 -10.00 -11.29 0.37
CA TYR A 191 -10.68 -10.49 -0.65
C TYR A 191 -9.92 -10.48 -1.98
N ILE A 192 -8.60 -10.33 -1.93
CA ILE A 192 -7.73 -10.34 -3.11
C ILE A 192 -7.84 -11.67 -3.85
N ASP A 193 -7.83 -12.80 -3.14
CA ASP A 193 -7.97 -14.16 -3.69
C ASP A 193 -9.31 -14.41 -4.39
N THR A 194 -10.36 -13.68 -4.00
CA THR A 194 -11.72 -13.89 -4.56
C THR A 194 -11.99 -13.11 -5.84
N LYS A 195 -11.04 -12.32 -6.32
CA LYS A 195 -11.22 -11.40 -7.44
C LYS A 195 -10.34 -11.76 -8.64
N SER A 196 -10.88 -11.52 -9.83
CA SER A 196 -10.08 -11.39 -11.03
C SER A 196 -9.73 -9.92 -11.24
N TRP A 197 -8.46 -9.66 -11.50
CA TRP A 197 -7.94 -8.30 -11.61
C TRP A 197 -7.58 -8.00 -13.06
N HIS A 198 -8.44 -7.25 -13.76
CA HIS A 198 -8.23 -6.87 -15.16
C HIS A 198 -8.48 -5.36 -15.31
N PHE A 199 -7.41 -4.60 -15.46
CA PHE A 199 -7.46 -3.16 -15.70
C PHE A 199 -6.75 -2.82 -17.01
N MET A 200 -7.47 -2.28 -17.98
CA MET A 200 -6.98 -2.15 -19.37
C MET A 200 -5.94 -1.04 -19.59
N GLN A 201 -5.75 -0.10 -18.68
CA GLN A 201 -4.99 1.12 -19.00
C GLN A 201 -3.78 1.41 -18.10
N CYS A 202 -3.48 0.58 -17.13
CA CYS A 202 -2.40 0.80 -16.18
C CYS A 202 -1.65 -0.49 -15.93
N LEU A 203 -0.34 -0.41 -15.74
CA LEU A 203 0.43 -1.54 -15.25
C LEU A 203 0.02 -1.84 -13.81
N HIS A 204 -0.36 -3.10 -13.54
CA HIS A 204 -0.83 -3.51 -12.23
C HIS A 204 -0.49 -4.97 -11.90
N ILE A 205 -0.46 -5.30 -10.61
CA ILE A 205 -0.34 -6.66 -10.08
C ILE A 205 -1.46 -6.84 -9.06
N GLY A 206 -2.45 -7.66 -9.36
CA GLY A 206 -3.68 -7.73 -8.60
C GLY A 206 -4.34 -6.35 -8.51
N PRO A 207 -4.76 -5.90 -7.32
CA PRO A 207 -5.36 -4.59 -7.13
C PRO A 207 -4.36 -3.42 -7.17
N ILE A 208 -3.05 -3.69 -7.17
CA ILE A 208 -2.01 -2.69 -6.97
C ILE A 208 -1.50 -2.15 -8.30
N PHE A 209 -1.73 -0.87 -8.55
CA PHE A 209 -1.23 -0.15 -9.72
C PHE A 209 0.20 0.32 -9.48
N LEU A 210 1.06 0.10 -10.47
CA LEU A 210 2.44 0.58 -10.49
C LEU A 210 2.50 1.90 -11.28
N LYS A 211 2.77 2.99 -10.59
CA LYS A 211 2.81 4.32 -11.19
C LYS A 211 4.22 4.90 -11.08
N PRO A 212 4.84 5.29 -12.21
CA PRO A 212 6.10 6.01 -12.16
C PRO A 212 5.96 7.33 -11.39
N HIS A 213 6.78 7.52 -10.35
CA HIS A 213 6.76 8.74 -9.55
C HIS A 213 7.04 9.98 -10.41
N ALA A 214 6.32 11.08 -10.13
CA ALA A 214 6.52 12.39 -10.73
C ALA A 214 6.63 12.40 -12.27
N ARG A 215 5.99 11.48 -12.98
CA ARG A 215 5.87 11.54 -14.45
C ARG A 215 4.80 12.56 -14.89
N TYR A 216 4.74 13.70 -14.22
CA TYR A 216 3.90 14.81 -14.67
C TYR A 216 4.65 15.63 -15.70
N ALA A 217 3.90 16.17 -16.68
CA ALA A 217 4.40 16.93 -17.79
C ALA A 217 5.63 17.78 -17.47
N ASN A 218 6.68 17.66 -18.30
CA ASN A 218 7.78 18.61 -18.48
C ASN A 218 8.65 18.97 -17.27
N ARG A 219 8.80 18.12 -16.27
CA ARG A 219 9.85 18.35 -15.27
C ARG A 219 11.18 17.82 -15.78
N GLU A 220 11.96 18.70 -16.40
CA GLU A 220 13.30 18.39 -16.95
C GLU A 220 14.34 17.98 -15.89
N ILE A 221 14.06 18.29 -14.62
CA ILE A 221 14.98 18.01 -13.50
C ILE A 221 14.31 17.04 -12.52
N ILE A 222 14.32 15.79 -12.87
CA ILE A 222 13.98 14.73 -11.91
C ILE A 222 15.27 14.04 -11.52
N THR A 223 15.58 14.01 -10.22
CA THR A 223 16.75 13.27 -9.72
C THR A 223 16.66 11.79 -10.11
N PRO A 224 17.79 11.09 -10.29
CA PRO A 224 17.78 9.65 -10.58
C PRO A 224 16.92 8.85 -9.60
N GLU A 225 16.94 9.22 -8.32
CA GLU A 225 16.14 8.60 -7.26
C GLU A 225 14.63 8.68 -7.54
N PHE A 226 14.13 9.85 -7.94
CA PHE A 226 12.72 9.99 -8.31
C PHE A 226 12.36 9.30 -9.62
N ARG A 227 13.29 9.19 -10.56
CA ARG A 227 13.09 8.42 -11.79
C ARG A 227 12.91 6.92 -11.53
N GLU A 228 13.60 6.41 -10.52
CA GLU A 228 13.55 5.00 -10.13
C GLU A 228 12.41 4.67 -9.16
N ARG A 229 11.74 5.66 -8.60
CA ARG A 229 10.64 5.45 -7.66
C ARG A 229 9.35 5.06 -8.38
N VAL A 230 8.74 3.99 -7.89
CA VAL A 230 7.39 3.53 -8.27
C VAL A 230 6.45 3.81 -7.10
N ASP A 231 5.35 4.49 -7.37
CA ASP A 231 4.27 4.66 -6.41
C ASP A 231 3.24 3.55 -6.63
N CYS A 232 3.03 2.72 -5.62
CA CYS A 232 2.05 1.65 -5.61
C CYS A 232 0.73 2.20 -5.05
N SER A 233 -0.36 2.05 -5.80
CA SER A 233 -1.66 2.53 -5.37
C SER A 233 -2.75 1.49 -5.57
N TRP A 234 -3.70 1.43 -4.64
CA TRP A 234 -4.90 0.63 -4.76
C TRP A 234 -6.09 1.57 -5.05
N PRO A 235 -6.59 1.63 -6.30
CA PRO A 235 -7.73 2.49 -6.64
C PRO A 235 -8.96 2.18 -5.79
N ASN A 236 -9.68 3.23 -5.38
CA ASN A 236 -10.86 3.13 -4.52
C ASN A 236 -10.59 2.40 -3.20
N LEU A 237 -9.40 2.63 -2.62
CA LEU A 237 -8.95 1.95 -1.39
C LEU A 237 -10.01 2.03 -0.29
N ALA A 238 -10.57 3.21 -0.04
CA ALA A 238 -11.58 3.44 0.99
C ALA A 238 -12.80 2.54 0.82
N ASP A 239 -13.35 2.49 -0.40
CA ASP A 239 -14.54 1.70 -0.71
C ASP A 239 -14.25 0.20 -0.62
N ASN A 240 -13.07 -0.22 -1.08
CA ASN A 240 -12.63 -1.61 -0.96
C ASN A 240 -12.49 -2.04 0.51
N LEU A 241 -11.87 -1.21 1.35
CA LEU A 241 -11.72 -1.50 2.78
C LEU A 241 -13.08 -1.52 3.50
N ASP A 242 -13.99 -0.60 3.14
CA ASP A 242 -15.37 -0.61 3.65
C ASP A 242 -16.12 -1.90 3.26
N TYR A 243 -16.00 -2.32 2.00
CA TYR A 243 -16.58 -3.56 1.52
C TYR A 243 -16.01 -4.78 2.26
N ILE A 244 -14.68 -4.83 2.45
CA ILE A 244 -13.99 -5.92 3.15
C ILE A 244 -14.46 -5.99 4.60
N ALA A 245 -14.50 -4.86 5.31
CA ALA A 245 -14.94 -4.80 6.70
C ALA A 245 -16.37 -5.32 6.89
N LYS A 246 -17.27 -5.09 5.90
CA LYS A 246 -18.68 -5.52 5.96
C LYS A 246 -18.89 -7.00 5.60
N ARG A 247 -18.07 -7.56 4.71
CA ARG A 247 -18.31 -8.87 4.08
C ARG A 247 -17.43 -9.99 4.61
N PHE A 248 -16.27 -9.67 5.14
CA PHE A 248 -15.28 -10.65 5.62
C PHE A 248 -15.17 -10.57 7.15
N THR A 249 -16.28 -10.56 7.86
CA THR A 249 -16.33 -10.71 9.33
C THR A 249 -15.85 -12.10 9.72
N PHE A 250 -15.07 -12.20 10.80
CA PHE A 250 -14.62 -13.47 11.40
C PHE A 250 -15.37 -13.77 12.69
#